data_49d6c0ffea6ea2e2bcef30660e08e27f
#
_entry.id   49d6c0ffea6ea2e2bcef30660e08e27f
#
_cell.length_a   1.000
_cell.length_b   1.000
_cell.length_c   1.000
_cell.angle_alpha   90.00
_cell.angle_beta   90.00
_cell.angle_gamma   90.00
#
_symmetry.space_group_name_H-M   'P 1'
#
loop_
_entity.id
_entity.type
_entity.pdbx_description
1 polymer ?
#
loop_
_entity_poly.entity_id
_entity_poly.type
_entity_poly.pdbx_seq_one_letter_code
_entity_poly.pdbx_strand_id
1 'polypeptide(L)'
;ILQRQRIFDHGLLDNQFCFLGVLFFAFTLLEAYFEFAQYFVIWNGNVPDETFWYLIRESGSWWGVCMILIFGHFFLPFVLLLPARVKLNFKIMIPVCAWAWLMTYADLAFNILPVLHPHGYPFKWIWLQFGCMAFMGGFLARAFLKNFNAHAPFPKRDPRLHEAMGIGLETEEMPDTLPNGGAQ
;
A
#
# COMPACT_ATOMS: atom_id res chain seq x y z
N ILE A 1 6.63 10.82 7.09
CA ILE A 1 6.23 11.88 8.02
C ILE A 1 7.07 11.78 9.31
N LEU A 2 7.09 10.65 10.01
CA LEU A 2 7.83 10.45 11.27
C LEU A 2 9.33 10.65 11.10
N GLN A 3 9.93 10.23 9.98
CA GLN A 3 11.34 10.47 9.69
C GLN A 3 11.64 11.96 9.49
N ARG A 4 10.75 12.70 8.79
CA ARG A 4 10.90 14.16 8.59
C ARG A 4 10.84 14.94 9.90
N GLN A 5 10.16 14.40 10.92
CA GLN A 5 10.10 14.97 12.27
C GLN A 5 11.29 14.55 13.16
N ARG A 6 12.31 13.90 12.61
CA ARG A 6 13.52 13.41 13.29
C ARG A 6 13.25 12.40 14.42
N ILE A 7 12.08 11.73 14.41
CA ILE A 7 11.77 10.66 15.38
C ILE A 7 12.65 9.42 15.12
N PHE A 8 13.06 9.22 13.87
CA PHE A 8 13.94 8.12 13.41
C PHE A 8 15.22 8.66 12.76
N ASP A 9 15.93 9.57 13.42
CA ASP A 9 17.01 10.37 12.82
C ASP A 9 18.19 9.54 12.26
N HIS A 10 18.34 8.27 12.64
CA HIS A 10 19.41 7.38 12.15
C HIS A 10 18.98 5.92 11.93
N GLY A 11 17.66 5.63 12.02
CA GLY A 11 17.20 4.24 12.04
C GLY A 11 16.62 3.70 10.73
N LEU A 12 16.36 4.54 9.74
CA LEU A 12 15.72 4.12 8.49
C LEU A 12 16.51 4.62 7.29
N LEU A 13 17.18 3.69 6.61
CA LEU A 13 17.90 3.95 5.36
C LEU A 13 16.96 4.09 4.17
N ASP A 14 17.36 4.84 3.15
CA ASP A 14 16.62 5.01 1.89
C ASP A 14 16.26 3.67 1.22
N ASN A 15 17.11 2.66 1.39
CA ASN A 15 16.85 1.31 0.92
C ASN A 15 15.59 0.68 1.55
N GLN A 16 15.34 0.91 2.83
CA GLN A 16 14.15 0.38 3.52
C GLN A 16 12.87 1.01 2.98
N PHE A 17 12.89 2.31 2.64
CA PHE A 17 11.76 2.95 1.98
C PHE A 17 11.55 2.44 0.56
N CYS A 18 12.62 2.15 -0.15
CA CYS A 18 12.54 1.51 -1.46
C CYS A 18 11.89 0.13 -1.36
N PHE A 19 12.29 -0.70 -0.39
CA PHE A 19 11.67 -2.01 -0.14
C PHE A 19 10.19 -1.91 0.20
N LEU A 20 9.79 -0.94 1.04
CA LEU A 20 8.37 -0.70 1.33
C LEU A 20 7.60 -0.33 0.05
N GLY A 21 8.17 0.52 -0.81
CA GLY A 21 7.57 0.88 -2.08
C GLY A 21 7.46 -0.29 -3.06
N VAL A 22 8.45 -1.20 -3.06
CA VAL A 22 8.40 -2.45 -3.84
C VAL A 22 7.33 -3.38 -3.29
N LEU A 23 7.24 -3.51 -1.98
CA LEU A 23 6.21 -4.33 -1.33
C LEU A 23 4.81 -3.80 -1.62
N PHE A 24 4.60 -2.50 -1.55
CA PHE A 24 3.34 -1.86 -1.93
C PHE A 24 2.97 -2.15 -3.39
N PHE A 25 3.92 -2.02 -4.30
CA PHE A 25 3.73 -2.37 -5.70
C PHE A 25 3.37 -3.84 -5.90
N ALA A 26 4.06 -4.75 -5.19
CA ALA A 26 3.78 -6.19 -5.26
C ALA A 26 2.36 -6.52 -4.77
N PHE A 27 1.90 -5.89 -3.67
CA PHE A 27 0.53 -6.07 -3.18
C PHE A 27 -0.52 -5.49 -4.14
N THR A 28 -0.25 -4.38 -4.80
CA THR A 28 -1.14 -3.83 -5.84
C THR A 28 -1.31 -4.81 -7.01
N LEU A 29 -0.24 -5.48 -7.43
CA LEU A 29 -0.30 -6.53 -8.46
C LEU A 29 -1.06 -7.77 -7.98
N LEU A 30 -0.81 -8.18 -6.74
CA LEU A 30 -1.46 -9.36 -6.15
C LEU A 30 -2.97 -9.15 -6.00
N GLU A 31 -3.39 -7.98 -5.57
CA GLU A 31 -4.81 -7.59 -5.47
C GLU A 31 -5.49 -7.65 -6.83
N ALA A 32 -4.91 -7.01 -7.85
CA ALA A 32 -5.43 -7.06 -9.22
C ALA A 32 -5.50 -8.50 -9.78
N TYR A 33 -4.51 -9.32 -9.44
CA TYR A 33 -4.52 -10.74 -9.82
C TYR A 33 -5.70 -11.49 -9.19
N PHE A 34 -5.97 -11.29 -7.90
CA PHE A 34 -7.09 -11.96 -7.23
C PHE A 34 -8.44 -11.50 -7.77
N GLU A 35 -8.63 -10.20 -7.97
CA GLU A 35 -9.85 -9.64 -8.54
C GLU A 35 -10.11 -10.20 -9.95
N PHE A 36 -9.09 -10.18 -10.80
CA PHE A 36 -9.20 -10.73 -12.14
C PHE A 36 -9.42 -12.26 -12.14
N ALA A 37 -8.69 -13.00 -11.30
CA ALA A 37 -8.81 -14.45 -11.22
C ALA A 37 -10.21 -14.86 -10.75
N GLN A 38 -10.77 -14.16 -9.75
CA GLN A 38 -12.13 -14.41 -9.27
C GLN A 38 -13.16 -14.15 -10.37
N TYR A 39 -13.07 -13.00 -11.04
CA TYR A 39 -13.94 -12.66 -12.18
C TYR A 39 -13.85 -13.73 -13.27
N PHE A 40 -12.63 -14.10 -13.67
CA PHE A 40 -12.39 -15.07 -14.72
C PHE A 40 -12.98 -16.45 -14.40
N VAL A 41 -12.77 -16.96 -13.20
CA VAL A 41 -13.26 -18.28 -12.78
C VAL A 41 -14.78 -18.30 -12.73
N ILE A 42 -15.42 -17.29 -12.13
CA ILE A 42 -16.90 -17.22 -12.01
C ILE A 42 -17.52 -17.07 -13.38
N TRP A 43 -16.96 -16.24 -14.26
CA TRP A 43 -17.48 -16.05 -15.60
C TRP A 43 -17.36 -17.28 -16.48
N ASN A 44 -16.23 -18.02 -16.39
CA ASN A 44 -16.05 -19.28 -17.11
C ASN A 44 -16.90 -20.42 -16.53
N GLY A 45 -17.11 -20.44 -15.21
CA GLY A 45 -17.95 -21.43 -14.53
C GLY A 45 -19.43 -21.32 -14.93
N ASN A 46 -19.85 -20.11 -15.30
CA ASN A 46 -21.21 -19.76 -15.76
C ASN A 46 -22.32 -20.31 -14.85
N VAL A 47 -22.10 -20.31 -13.54
CA VAL A 47 -23.09 -20.69 -12.54
C VAL A 47 -24.03 -19.50 -12.31
N PRO A 48 -25.36 -19.62 -12.54
CA PRO A 48 -26.28 -18.49 -12.47
C PRO A 48 -26.26 -17.75 -11.13
N ASP A 49 -26.11 -18.45 -10.03
CA ASP A 49 -26.12 -17.87 -8.68
C ASP A 49 -24.86 -17.02 -8.39
N GLU A 50 -23.74 -17.32 -9.05
CA GLU A 50 -22.49 -16.57 -8.91
C GLU A 50 -22.36 -15.45 -9.94
N THR A 51 -22.76 -15.70 -11.20
CA THR A 51 -22.73 -14.68 -12.27
C THR A 51 -23.67 -13.53 -12.00
N PHE A 52 -24.79 -13.78 -11.30
CA PHE A 52 -25.74 -12.74 -10.88
C PHE A 52 -25.08 -11.61 -10.10
N TRP A 53 -24.06 -11.92 -9.28
CA TRP A 53 -23.30 -10.94 -8.51
C TRP A 53 -22.63 -9.90 -9.41
N TYR A 54 -22.04 -10.32 -10.53
CA TYR A 54 -21.39 -9.43 -11.50
C TYR A 54 -22.39 -8.68 -12.37
N LEU A 55 -23.47 -9.34 -12.79
CA LEU A 55 -24.51 -8.70 -13.64
C LEU A 55 -25.13 -7.46 -12.98
N ILE A 56 -25.34 -7.46 -11.67
CA ILE A 56 -25.82 -6.29 -10.94
C ILE A 56 -24.79 -5.14 -11.03
N ARG A 57 -23.50 -5.44 -10.96
CA ARG A 57 -22.39 -4.47 -10.94
C ARG A 57 -22.02 -3.96 -12.33
N GLU A 58 -22.35 -4.69 -13.36
CA GLU A 58 -22.20 -4.29 -14.76
C GLU A 58 -23.35 -3.43 -15.27
N SER A 59 -24.40 -3.22 -14.47
CA SER A 59 -25.58 -2.46 -14.86
C SER A 59 -25.60 -1.04 -14.29
N GLY A 60 -26.19 -0.11 -15.03
CA GLY A 60 -26.46 1.25 -14.57
C GLY A 60 -25.19 2.06 -14.21
N SER A 61 -25.26 2.84 -13.12
CA SER A 61 -24.13 3.66 -12.66
C SER A 61 -23.00 2.84 -12.01
N TRP A 62 -23.25 1.58 -11.65
CA TRP A 62 -22.26 0.67 -11.10
C TRP A 62 -21.14 0.34 -12.11
N TRP A 63 -21.47 0.27 -13.39
CA TRP A 63 -20.48 0.14 -14.45
C TRP A 63 -19.44 1.26 -14.42
N GLY A 64 -19.87 2.51 -14.21
CA GLY A 64 -18.95 3.64 -14.07
C GLY A 64 -18.03 3.50 -12.86
N VAL A 65 -18.56 3.04 -11.72
CA VAL A 65 -17.75 2.76 -10.51
C VAL A 65 -16.73 1.65 -10.78
N CYS A 66 -17.13 0.58 -11.47
CA CYS A 66 -16.23 -0.50 -11.88
C CYS A 66 -15.06 0.03 -12.73
N MET A 67 -15.33 0.88 -13.72
CA MET A 67 -14.28 1.49 -14.55
C MET A 67 -13.35 2.39 -13.72
N ILE A 68 -13.87 3.17 -12.78
CA ILE A 68 -13.06 3.99 -11.87
C ILE A 68 -12.15 3.10 -11.02
N LEU A 69 -12.64 1.95 -10.55
CA LEU A 69 -11.83 1.00 -9.78
C LEU A 69 -10.73 0.38 -10.64
N ILE A 70 -11.04 -0.13 -11.82
CA ILE A 70 -10.04 -0.72 -12.71
C ILE A 70 -8.92 0.28 -13.02
N PHE A 71 -9.26 1.49 -13.45
CA PHE A 71 -8.26 2.48 -13.85
C PHE A 71 -7.65 3.23 -12.67
N GLY A 72 -8.43 3.56 -11.66
CA GLY A 72 -7.99 4.33 -10.49
C GLY A 72 -7.31 3.50 -9.42
N HIS A 73 -7.81 2.28 -9.14
CA HIS A 73 -7.26 1.44 -8.10
C HIS A 73 -6.05 0.64 -8.58
N PHE A 74 -6.10 0.10 -9.79
CA PHE A 74 -5.00 -0.71 -10.33
C PHE A 74 -4.09 0.09 -11.28
N PHE A 75 -4.57 0.55 -12.44
CA PHE A 75 -3.70 1.09 -13.48
C PHE A 75 -2.93 2.34 -13.04
N LEU A 76 -3.56 3.24 -12.32
CA LEU A 76 -2.91 4.48 -11.88
C LEU A 76 -1.77 4.23 -10.88
N PRO A 77 -1.94 3.49 -9.77
CA PRO A 77 -0.83 3.14 -8.90
C PRO A 77 0.22 2.27 -9.61
N PHE A 78 -0.20 1.34 -10.47
CA PHE A 78 0.71 0.50 -11.24
C PHE A 78 1.70 1.32 -12.05
N VAL A 79 1.19 2.23 -12.89
CA VAL A 79 2.03 3.08 -13.75
C VAL A 79 2.91 4.02 -12.93
N LEU A 80 2.35 4.61 -11.86
CA LEU A 80 3.10 5.54 -11.00
C LEU A 80 4.20 4.83 -10.19
N LEU A 81 3.98 3.60 -9.77
CA LEU A 81 4.95 2.86 -8.96
C LEU A 81 5.97 2.07 -9.80
N LEU A 82 5.82 2.02 -11.12
CA LEU A 82 6.76 1.30 -11.99
C LEU A 82 8.19 1.84 -11.87
N PRO A 83 8.45 3.18 -11.92
CA PRO A 83 9.81 3.71 -11.78
C PRO A 83 10.32 3.61 -10.34
N ALA A 84 11.54 3.07 -10.15
CA ALA A 84 12.16 2.96 -8.83
C ALA A 84 12.34 4.33 -8.13
N ARG A 85 12.63 5.39 -8.90
CA ARG A 85 12.82 6.76 -8.39
C ARG A 85 11.59 7.33 -7.68
N VAL A 86 10.39 6.92 -8.09
CA VAL A 86 9.13 7.37 -7.49
C VAL A 86 8.99 6.81 -6.08
N LYS A 87 9.43 5.58 -5.85
CA LYS A 87 9.34 4.89 -4.56
C LYS A 87 10.18 5.57 -3.46
N LEU A 88 11.23 6.28 -3.84
CA LEU A 88 12.08 7.07 -2.93
C LEU A 88 11.56 8.48 -2.69
N ASN A 89 10.64 8.96 -3.52
CA ASN A 89 10.15 10.32 -3.43
C ASN A 89 8.88 10.42 -2.58
N PHE A 90 9.02 10.82 -1.32
CA PHE A 90 7.91 10.99 -0.39
C PHE A 90 6.80 11.94 -0.87
N LYS A 91 7.15 12.95 -1.69
CA LYS A 91 6.15 13.89 -2.22
C LYS A 91 5.17 13.22 -3.17
N ILE A 92 5.59 12.13 -3.83
CA ILE A 92 4.74 11.35 -4.73
C ILE A 92 4.16 10.15 -3.99
N MET A 93 4.95 9.50 -3.15
CA MET A 93 4.55 8.27 -2.47
C MET A 93 3.40 8.49 -1.49
N ILE A 94 3.41 9.58 -0.71
CA ILE A 94 2.33 9.89 0.25
C ILE A 94 0.98 10.07 -0.46
N PRO A 95 0.84 10.91 -1.51
CA PRO A 95 -0.45 11.02 -2.21
C PRO A 95 -0.86 9.71 -2.91
N VAL A 96 0.09 8.89 -3.43
CA VAL A 96 -0.24 7.59 -4.00
C VAL A 96 -0.79 6.63 -2.95
N CYS A 97 -0.20 6.58 -1.76
CA CYS A 97 -0.72 5.77 -0.65
C CYS A 97 -2.10 6.25 -0.19
N ALA A 98 -2.30 7.57 -0.08
CA ALA A 98 -3.60 8.13 0.28
C ALA A 98 -4.67 7.83 -0.78
N TRP A 99 -4.30 7.90 -2.05
CA TRP A 99 -5.15 7.53 -3.17
C TRP A 99 -5.52 6.04 -3.14
N ALA A 100 -4.54 5.15 -2.98
CA ALA A 100 -4.79 3.71 -2.89
C ALA A 100 -5.74 3.39 -1.73
N TRP A 101 -5.53 4.01 -0.56
CA TRP A 101 -6.42 3.84 0.59
C TRP A 101 -7.85 4.30 0.30
N LEU A 102 -8.01 5.42 -0.41
CA LEU A 102 -9.33 5.91 -0.84
C LEU A 102 -9.97 4.96 -1.86
N MET A 103 -9.19 4.38 -2.77
CA MET A 103 -9.69 3.41 -3.75
C MET A 103 -10.05 2.07 -3.11
N THR A 104 -9.30 1.58 -2.13
CA THR A 104 -9.67 0.40 -1.33
C THR A 104 -11.03 0.60 -0.65
N TYR A 105 -11.28 1.82 -0.13
CA TYR A 105 -12.59 2.13 0.43
C TYR A 105 -13.69 2.11 -0.64
N ALA A 106 -13.43 2.65 -1.82
CA ALA A 106 -14.39 2.62 -2.94
C ALA A 106 -14.67 1.19 -3.41
N ASP A 107 -13.66 0.31 -3.38
CA ASP A 107 -13.79 -1.10 -3.68
C ASP A 107 -14.69 -1.83 -2.65
N LEU A 108 -14.46 -1.61 -1.36
CA LEU A 108 -15.35 -2.13 -0.31
C LEU A 108 -16.80 -1.67 -0.50
N ALA A 109 -17.00 -0.40 -0.87
CA ALA A 109 -18.33 0.13 -1.16
C ALA A 109 -18.93 -0.55 -2.41
N PHE A 110 -18.14 -0.81 -3.44
CA PHE A 110 -18.57 -1.54 -4.63
C PHE A 110 -18.93 -3.00 -4.34
N ASN A 111 -18.30 -3.61 -3.36
CA ASN A 111 -18.63 -4.98 -2.94
C ASN A 111 -19.92 -5.06 -2.12
N ILE A 112 -20.28 -4.05 -1.34
CA ILE A 112 -21.40 -4.09 -0.39
C ILE A 112 -22.66 -3.40 -0.93
N LEU A 113 -22.51 -2.18 -1.46
CA LEU A 113 -23.63 -1.31 -1.78
C LEU A 113 -24.57 -1.80 -2.90
N PRO A 114 -24.12 -2.50 -3.95
CA PRO A 114 -25.02 -2.98 -5.01
C PRO A 114 -26.11 -3.91 -4.52
N VAL A 115 -25.87 -4.65 -3.43
CA VAL A 115 -26.87 -5.53 -2.82
C VAL A 115 -28.01 -4.71 -2.19
N LEU A 116 -27.69 -3.55 -1.62
CA LEU A 116 -28.65 -2.64 -0.98
C LEU A 116 -29.32 -1.69 -2.00
N HIS A 117 -28.58 -1.33 -3.05
CA HIS A 117 -29.00 -0.36 -4.07
C HIS A 117 -28.71 -0.87 -5.48
N PRO A 118 -29.45 -1.88 -5.99
CA PRO A 118 -29.15 -2.49 -7.29
C PRO A 118 -29.33 -1.54 -8.48
N HIS A 119 -30.19 -0.51 -8.34
CA HIS A 119 -30.48 0.44 -9.42
C HIS A 119 -29.43 1.54 -9.62
N GLY A 120 -28.45 1.67 -8.74
CA GLY A 120 -27.36 2.64 -8.90
C GLY A 120 -26.74 3.13 -7.59
N TYR A 121 -25.63 3.82 -7.73
CA TYR A 121 -24.87 4.32 -6.59
C TYR A 121 -25.64 5.43 -5.83
N PRO A 122 -25.80 5.32 -4.50
CA PRO A 122 -26.59 6.26 -3.69
C PRO A 122 -25.78 7.53 -3.37
N PHE A 123 -25.58 8.42 -4.34
CA PHE A 123 -24.79 9.65 -4.17
C PHE A 123 -25.27 10.54 -3.01
N LYS A 124 -26.54 10.49 -2.66
CA LYS A 124 -27.10 11.27 -1.53
C LYS A 124 -26.48 10.90 -0.17
N TRP A 125 -26.00 9.67 -0.02
CA TRP A 125 -25.47 9.15 1.23
C TRP A 125 -23.92 9.10 1.26
N ILE A 126 -23.25 9.63 0.24
CA ILE A 126 -21.79 9.61 0.13
C ILE A 126 -21.11 10.33 1.32
N TRP A 127 -21.72 11.41 1.81
CA TRP A 127 -21.21 12.15 2.97
C TRP A 127 -21.22 11.28 4.24
N LEU A 128 -22.21 10.40 4.41
CA LEU A 128 -22.28 9.48 5.54
C LEU A 128 -21.16 8.45 5.50
N GLN A 129 -20.82 7.97 4.30
CA GLN A 129 -19.72 7.05 4.08
C GLN A 129 -18.39 7.68 4.48
N PHE A 130 -18.13 8.91 4.02
CA PHE A 130 -16.95 9.67 4.44
C PHE A 130 -16.95 9.98 5.94
N GLY A 131 -18.10 10.26 6.53
CA GLY A 131 -18.26 10.46 7.98
C GLY A 131 -17.88 9.22 8.78
N CYS A 132 -18.37 8.04 8.40
CA CYS A 132 -18.02 6.77 9.03
C CYS A 132 -16.52 6.47 8.88
N MET A 133 -15.96 6.68 7.68
CA MET A 133 -14.53 6.49 7.41
C MET A 133 -13.66 7.41 8.27
N ALA A 134 -14.03 8.69 8.37
CA ALA A 134 -13.31 9.67 9.19
C ALA A 134 -13.40 9.33 10.69
N PHE A 135 -14.56 8.89 11.15
CA PHE A 135 -14.76 8.47 12.54
C PHE A 135 -13.89 7.26 12.90
N MET A 136 -13.98 6.19 12.11
CA MET A 136 -13.20 4.97 12.35
C MET A 136 -11.71 5.22 12.18
N GLY A 137 -11.32 5.93 11.11
CA GLY A 137 -9.93 6.29 10.87
C GLY A 137 -9.34 7.18 11.95
N GLY A 138 -10.10 8.16 12.43
CA GLY A 138 -9.70 9.03 13.54
C GLY A 138 -9.54 8.28 14.86
N PHE A 139 -10.45 7.34 15.15
CA PHE A 139 -10.36 6.49 16.32
C PHE A 139 -9.11 5.58 16.27
N LEU A 140 -8.89 4.92 15.14
CA LEU A 140 -7.72 4.05 14.94
C LEU A 140 -6.41 4.85 14.98
N ALA A 141 -6.36 6.02 14.34
CA ALA A 141 -5.20 6.90 14.38
C ALA A 141 -4.88 7.35 15.81
N ARG A 142 -5.90 7.73 16.60
CA ARG A 142 -5.72 8.07 18.01
C ARG A 142 -5.20 6.90 18.84
N ALA A 143 -5.76 5.71 18.65
CA ALA A 143 -5.33 4.50 19.34
C ALA A 143 -3.88 4.14 18.97
N PHE A 144 -3.54 4.21 17.67
CA PHE A 144 -2.18 3.99 17.19
C PHE A 144 -1.19 4.99 17.81
N LEU A 145 -1.47 6.28 17.75
CA LEU A 145 -0.57 7.31 18.28
C LEU A 145 -0.38 7.18 19.79
N LYS A 146 -1.44 6.83 20.53
CA LYS A 146 -1.35 6.59 21.97
C LYS A 146 -0.38 5.43 22.27
N ASN A 147 -0.53 4.30 21.58
CA ASN A 147 0.31 3.13 21.80
C ASN A 147 1.74 3.37 21.29
N PHE A 148 1.89 4.04 20.15
CA PHE A 148 3.19 4.37 19.58
C PHE A 148 4.02 5.27 20.51
N ASN A 149 3.40 6.28 21.11
CA ASN A 149 4.07 7.18 22.04
C ASN A 149 4.35 6.53 23.42
N ALA A 150 3.62 5.47 23.76
CA ALA A 150 3.81 4.75 25.03
C ALA A 150 5.00 3.78 25.01
N HIS A 151 5.48 3.40 23.82
CA HIS A 151 6.53 2.40 23.66
C HIS A 151 7.73 2.99 22.90
N ALA A 152 8.92 2.43 23.14
CA ALA A 152 10.10 2.80 22.36
C ALA A 152 9.92 2.41 20.90
N PRO A 153 10.26 3.30 19.93
CA PRO A 153 10.02 3.07 18.51
C PRO A 153 10.86 1.91 17.92
N PHE A 154 11.89 1.47 18.63
CA PHE A 154 12.73 0.33 18.25
C PHE A 154 13.21 -0.44 19.47
N PRO A 155 13.54 -1.74 19.34
CA PRO A 155 13.98 -2.59 20.45
C PRO A 155 15.37 -2.18 20.92
N LYS A 156 15.48 -1.51 22.07
CA LYS A 156 16.75 -1.00 22.63
C LYS A 156 17.74 -2.08 23.07
N ARG A 157 17.30 -3.35 23.19
CA ARG A 157 18.11 -4.48 23.67
C ARG A 157 18.43 -5.50 22.58
N ASP A 158 18.19 -5.18 21.33
CA ASP A 158 18.54 -6.06 20.21
C ASP A 158 20.02 -5.87 19.87
N PRO A 159 20.88 -6.91 20.00
CA PRO A 159 22.29 -6.83 19.65
C PRO A 159 22.54 -6.57 18.16
N ARG A 160 21.56 -6.88 17.29
CA ARG A 160 21.61 -6.67 15.83
C ARG A 160 21.12 -5.29 15.40
N LEU A 161 20.75 -4.43 16.35
CA LEU A 161 20.24 -3.11 16.04
C LEU A 161 21.24 -2.27 15.23
N HIS A 162 22.53 -2.32 15.59
CA HIS A 162 23.59 -1.61 14.89
C HIS A 162 23.78 -2.08 13.45
N GLU A 163 23.73 -3.39 13.24
CA GLU A 163 23.80 -4.00 11.91
C GLU A 163 22.58 -3.61 11.05
N ALA A 164 21.37 -3.69 11.63
CA ALA A 164 20.13 -3.31 10.96
C ALA A 164 20.06 -1.82 10.59
N MET A 165 20.74 -0.96 11.35
CA MET A 165 20.86 0.48 11.07
C MET A 165 22.05 0.82 10.14
N GLY A 166 22.82 -0.17 9.70
CA GLY A 166 24.00 0.05 8.86
C GLY A 166 25.16 0.73 9.59
N ILE A 167 25.10 0.84 10.92
CA ILE A 167 26.16 1.43 11.74
C ILE A 167 27.22 0.35 11.97
N GLY A 168 28.43 0.56 11.45
CA GLY A 168 29.55 -0.36 11.63
C GLY A 168 29.92 -1.22 10.42
N LEU A 169 29.21 -1.08 9.28
CA LEU A 169 29.59 -1.77 8.04
C LEU A 169 30.70 -1.04 7.26
N GLU A 170 31.15 0.14 7.72
CA GLU A 170 32.16 0.93 7.05
C GLU A 170 33.61 0.60 7.47
N THR A 171 33.85 -0.42 8.30
CA THR A 171 35.22 -0.68 8.85
C THR A 171 35.81 -2.04 8.51
N GLU A 172 35.29 -2.77 7.53
CA GLU A 172 36.07 -3.82 6.86
C GLU A 172 36.49 -3.37 5.45
N GLU A 173 37.13 -2.22 5.34
CA GLU A 173 38.10 -2.04 4.26
C GLU A 173 39.19 -3.13 4.43
N MET A 174 39.21 -4.06 3.47
CA MET A 174 40.25 -5.06 3.37
C MET A 174 41.62 -4.36 3.50
N PRO A 175 42.52 -4.85 4.34
CA PRO A 175 43.88 -4.28 4.40
C PRO A 175 44.56 -4.44 3.03
N ASP A 176 44.86 -3.32 2.40
CA ASP A 176 45.74 -3.21 1.23
C ASP A 176 47.17 -3.66 1.62
N THR A 177 47.33 -4.95 1.85
CA THR A 177 48.65 -5.54 1.97
C THR A 177 48.76 -6.78 1.10
N LEU A 178 48.84 -6.56 -0.21
CA LEU A 178 49.62 -7.47 -1.04
C LEU A 178 51.09 -7.14 -0.78
N PRO A 179 51.88 -8.07 -0.22
CA PRO A 179 53.31 -7.86 -0.13
C PRO A 179 53.85 -7.82 -1.55
N ASN A 180 54.48 -6.68 -1.88
CA ASN A 180 55.32 -6.54 -3.07
C ASN A 180 56.35 -7.68 -3.08
N GLY A 181 56.11 -8.68 -3.91
CA GLY A 181 57.11 -9.67 -4.24
C GLY A 181 58.28 -9.00 -4.91
N GLY A 182 59.34 -8.75 -4.12
CA GLY A 182 60.60 -8.26 -4.62
C GLY A 182 61.18 -9.29 -5.60
N ALA A 183 61.47 -8.81 -6.79
CA ALA A 183 62.30 -9.48 -7.75
C ALA A 183 63.76 -9.53 -7.19
N GLN A 184 64.33 -10.71 -7.14
CA GLN A 184 65.76 -10.96 -7.33
C GLN A 184 65.89 -12.16 -8.26
#